data_7adc897c3fa3865f48fc95d6f0b1633e
#
_entry.id   7adc897c3fa3865f48fc95d6f0b1633e
#
_cell.length_a   1.000
_cell.length_b   1.000
_cell.length_c   1.000
_cell.angle_alpha   90.00
_cell.angle_beta   90.00
_cell.angle_gamma   90.00
#
_symmetry.space_group_name_H-M   'P 1'
#
loop_
_entity.id
_entity.type
_entity.pdbx_description
1 polymer ?
#
loop_
_entity_poly.entity_id
_entity_poly.type
_entity_poly.pdbx_seq_one_letter_code
_entity_poly.pdbx_strand_id
1 'polypeptide(L)'
;MVRPRWHAIRPFGSNAVARSWDRFVAVWASVNLLWVCFDLTYVPLRTFWLQRNLYPLPSLPVVLPLQLLPDITPFYDPVKGIEPHRETQLYLTAFEQLDRALSAEESAPELRRRQVELTRQMIDDNPFLASVGAGTLEKIKNRLRQHADLDSSKDSSATLLSDDWLRQHPWQTERRFWQQQVLPLVSTNYWRSIDENGRPTDHFWRLDLLAFQSVFLLDILLRAARLRRRIPGLSWQGALLRRWTDLPLLLPFWRWLRLVPVVERLQVSGLVNFEPLRAVVSRGVVSLLAVELFEVLALQLVDGAQGLIRSPHWPRRIRALRSHQTVTINNERELVELLRIWGPLLLND
;
A
#
# COMPACT_ATOMS: atom_id res chain seq x y z
N MET A 1 16.08 30.77 -11.06
CA MET A 1 16.07 29.33 -11.34
C MET A 1 15.00 29.02 -12.37
N VAL A 2 15.37 28.69 -13.61
CA VAL A 2 14.43 28.32 -14.67
C VAL A 2 13.98 26.91 -14.41
N ARG A 3 12.68 26.71 -14.05
CA ARG A 3 12.10 25.41 -13.83
C ARG A 3 12.18 24.58 -15.11
N PRO A 4 12.73 23.37 -15.11
CA PRO A 4 12.65 22.50 -16.28
C PRO A 4 11.18 22.15 -16.53
N ARG A 5 10.62 22.68 -17.61
CA ARG A 5 9.20 22.59 -17.98
C ARG A 5 8.78 21.27 -18.63
N TRP A 6 9.58 20.24 -18.60
CA TRP A 6 9.38 19.06 -19.45
C TRP A 6 8.38 18.02 -18.92
N HIS A 7 8.07 18.00 -17.63
CA HIS A 7 7.32 16.88 -17.03
C HIS A 7 6.06 17.28 -16.26
N ALA A 8 5.69 18.56 -16.25
CA ALA A 8 4.45 18.94 -15.59
C ALA A 8 3.25 18.55 -16.46
N ILE A 9 2.37 17.71 -15.96
CA ILE A 9 1.03 17.51 -16.51
C ILE A 9 0.41 18.92 -16.57
N ARG A 10 0.08 19.36 -17.78
CA ARG A 10 -0.58 20.66 -17.95
C ARG A 10 -2.07 20.50 -17.74
N PRO A 11 -2.74 21.50 -17.12
CA PRO A 11 -4.20 21.46 -16.98
C PRO A 11 -4.87 21.29 -18.35
N PHE A 12 -6.01 20.63 -18.38
CA PHE A 12 -6.76 20.33 -19.58
C PHE A 12 -7.12 21.62 -20.35
N GLY A 13 -7.36 22.72 -19.63
CA GLY A 13 -7.61 24.05 -20.22
C GLY A 13 -7.87 25.10 -19.16
N SER A 14 -8.07 26.35 -19.59
CA SER A 14 -8.36 27.48 -18.69
C SER A 14 -9.85 27.63 -18.39
N ASN A 15 -10.73 27.02 -19.19
CA ASN A 15 -12.18 27.14 -19.06
C ASN A 15 -12.70 26.39 -17.83
N ALA A 16 -13.85 26.81 -17.29
CA ALA A 16 -14.48 26.19 -16.11
C ALA A 16 -14.70 24.68 -16.31
N VAL A 17 -15.20 24.25 -17.46
CA VAL A 17 -15.42 22.84 -17.81
C VAL A 17 -14.12 22.04 -17.78
N ALA A 18 -13.04 22.60 -18.31
CA ALA A 18 -11.74 21.93 -18.31
C ALA A 18 -11.17 21.76 -16.90
N ARG A 19 -11.36 22.75 -16.03
CA ARG A 19 -10.95 22.67 -14.62
C ARG A 19 -11.78 21.66 -13.85
N SER A 20 -13.09 21.59 -14.11
CA SER A 20 -13.97 20.59 -13.51
C SER A 20 -13.57 19.18 -13.93
N TRP A 21 -13.20 18.99 -15.22
CA TRP A 21 -12.69 17.72 -15.71
C TRP A 21 -11.39 17.31 -15.05
N ASP A 22 -10.42 18.25 -14.91
CA ASP A 22 -9.16 17.98 -14.21
C ASP A 22 -9.39 17.55 -12.77
N ARG A 23 -10.30 18.23 -12.05
CA ARG A 23 -10.68 17.86 -10.68
C ARG A 23 -11.35 16.50 -10.62
N PHE A 24 -12.31 16.23 -11.51
CA PHE A 24 -12.98 14.93 -11.58
C PHE A 24 -11.96 13.80 -11.79
N VAL A 25 -11.09 13.91 -12.78
CA VAL A 25 -10.08 12.87 -13.05
C VAL A 25 -9.08 12.73 -11.91
N ALA A 26 -8.71 13.83 -11.23
CA ALA A 26 -7.82 13.77 -10.07
C ALA A 26 -8.47 13.04 -8.89
N VAL A 27 -9.74 13.33 -8.57
CA VAL A 27 -10.51 12.63 -7.54
C VAL A 27 -10.69 11.16 -7.91
N TRP A 28 -11.08 10.87 -9.18
CA TRP A 28 -11.27 9.52 -9.68
C TRP A 28 -9.99 8.67 -9.60
N ALA A 29 -8.85 9.28 -9.93
CA ALA A 29 -7.55 8.64 -9.80
C ALA A 29 -7.16 8.40 -8.33
N SER A 30 -7.52 9.30 -7.42
CA SER A 30 -7.30 9.12 -5.98
C SER A 30 -8.16 7.98 -5.42
N VAL A 31 -9.43 7.90 -5.81
CA VAL A 31 -10.34 6.80 -5.44
C VAL A 31 -9.78 5.46 -5.97
N ASN A 32 -9.30 5.44 -7.22
CA ASN A 32 -8.66 4.25 -7.77
C ASN A 32 -7.41 3.84 -6.97
N LEU A 33 -6.55 4.80 -6.61
CA LEU A 33 -5.35 4.52 -5.81
C LEU A 33 -5.71 3.94 -4.44
N LEU A 34 -6.69 4.52 -3.75
CA LEU A 34 -7.19 3.99 -2.48
C LEU A 34 -7.74 2.58 -2.63
N TRP A 35 -8.49 2.31 -3.70
CA TRP A 35 -8.98 0.97 -3.99
C TRP A 35 -7.85 -0.03 -4.30
N VAL A 36 -6.83 0.40 -5.04
CA VAL A 36 -5.63 -0.42 -5.27
C VAL A 36 -4.89 -0.72 -3.96
N CYS A 37 -4.73 0.28 -3.08
CA CYS A 37 -4.13 0.06 -1.76
C CYS A 37 -4.95 -0.92 -0.93
N PHE A 38 -6.27 -0.78 -0.93
CA PHE A 38 -7.18 -1.72 -0.29
C PHE A 38 -7.03 -3.14 -0.88
N ASP A 39 -7.03 -3.25 -2.21
CA ASP A 39 -6.86 -4.53 -2.90
C ASP A 39 -5.55 -5.25 -2.56
N LEU A 40 -4.45 -4.52 -2.54
CA LEU A 40 -3.13 -5.06 -2.21
C LEU A 40 -3.02 -5.50 -0.74
N THR A 41 -3.70 -4.79 0.14
CA THR A 41 -3.67 -5.07 1.59
C THR A 41 -4.77 -6.01 2.05
N TYR A 42 -5.76 -6.30 1.20
CA TYR A 42 -6.93 -7.10 1.60
C TYR A 42 -6.56 -8.51 2.08
N VAL A 43 -5.78 -9.26 1.32
CA VAL A 43 -5.42 -10.64 1.67
C VAL A 43 -4.61 -10.70 2.97
N PRO A 44 -3.54 -9.89 3.17
CA PRO A 44 -2.84 -9.83 4.45
C PRO A 44 -3.72 -9.39 5.63
N LEU A 45 -4.66 -8.47 5.40
CA LEU A 45 -5.53 -7.93 6.44
C LEU A 45 -6.89 -8.64 6.51
N ARG A 46 -7.09 -9.77 5.81
CA ARG A 46 -8.37 -10.48 5.80
C ARG A 46 -8.83 -10.89 7.19
N THR A 47 -7.91 -11.34 8.02
CA THR A 47 -8.20 -11.69 9.43
C THR A 47 -8.73 -10.49 10.23
N PHE A 48 -8.20 -9.29 9.97
CA PHE A 48 -8.73 -8.06 10.56
C PHE A 48 -10.16 -7.79 10.08
N TRP A 49 -10.43 -7.91 8.78
CA TRP A 49 -11.78 -7.69 8.23
C TRP A 49 -12.81 -8.67 8.77
N LEU A 50 -12.41 -9.92 8.98
CA LEU A 50 -13.27 -10.94 9.61
C LEU A 50 -13.59 -10.63 11.08
N GLN A 51 -12.56 -10.28 11.87
CA GLN A 51 -12.70 -10.07 13.31
C GLN A 51 -13.10 -8.64 13.67
N ARG A 52 -12.72 -7.65 12.85
CA ARG A 52 -12.91 -6.20 13.08
C ARG A 52 -12.37 -5.74 14.44
N ASN A 53 -11.30 -6.34 14.88
CA ASN A 53 -10.59 -6.03 16.11
C ASN A 53 -9.22 -5.46 15.78
N LEU A 54 -8.94 -4.26 16.29
CA LEU A 54 -7.64 -3.63 16.16
C LEU A 54 -6.86 -3.79 17.46
N TYR A 55 -5.65 -4.31 17.33
CA TYR A 55 -4.67 -4.42 18.42
C TYR A 55 -3.62 -3.32 18.22
N PRO A 56 -3.75 -2.15 18.86
CA PRO A 56 -2.88 -1.00 18.57
C PRO A 56 -1.44 -1.25 19.01
N LEU A 57 -1.24 -2.05 20.03
CA LEU A 57 0.09 -2.41 20.56
C LEU A 57 0.13 -3.90 20.87
N PRO A 58 1.09 -4.65 20.30
CA PRO A 58 1.20 -6.11 20.53
C PRO A 58 1.43 -6.48 22.01
N SER A 59 2.00 -5.57 22.80
CA SER A 59 2.32 -5.79 24.22
C SER A 59 1.20 -5.44 25.19
N LEU A 60 0.15 -4.77 24.74
CA LEU A 60 -0.97 -4.39 25.60
C LEU A 60 -2.22 -5.21 25.24
N PRO A 61 -2.96 -5.73 26.25
CA PRO A 61 -4.19 -6.48 26.04
C PRO A 61 -5.39 -5.58 25.70
N VAL A 62 -5.13 -4.45 25.01
CA VAL A 62 -6.16 -3.49 24.62
C VAL A 62 -6.68 -3.89 23.23
N VAL A 63 -7.96 -4.23 23.16
CA VAL A 63 -8.67 -4.54 21.92
C VAL A 63 -9.63 -3.41 21.63
N LEU A 64 -9.50 -2.78 20.48
CA LEU A 64 -10.48 -1.80 19.99
C LEU A 64 -11.45 -2.50 19.02
N PRO A 65 -12.69 -2.77 19.44
CA PRO A 65 -13.67 -3.40 18.57
C PRO A 65 -14.20 -2.37 17.56
N LEU A 66 -13.92 -2.59 16.28
CA LEU A 66 -14.39 -1.76 15.17
C LEU A 66 -15.65 -2.37 14.52
N GLN A 67 -16.64 -2.74 15.33
CA GLN A 67 -17.88 -3.37 14.89
C GLN A 67 -18.76 -2.46 14.01
N LEU A 68 -18.49 -1.14 14.02
CA LEU A 68 -19.14 -0.19 13.11
C LEU A 68 -18.75 -0.44 11.64
N LEU A 69 -17.60 -1.06 11.38
CA LEU A 69 -17.19 -1.39 10.02
C LEU A 69 -18.03 -2.55 9.50
N PRO A 70 -18.60 -2.43 8.28
CA PRO A 70 -19.33 -3.54 7.68
C PRO A 70 -18.40 -4.73 7.42
N ASP A 71 -18.96 -5.92 7.43
CA ASP A 71 -18.24 -7.09 6.95
C ASP A 71 -18.16 -7.05 5.43
N ILE A 72 -16.97 -6.80 4.93
CA ILE A 72 -16.71 -6.71 3.48
C ILE A 72 -16.25 -8.05 2.88
N THR A 73 -15.95 -9.04 3.73
CA THR A 73 -15.39 -10.31 3.26
C THR A 73 -16.34 -11.09 2.35
N PRO A 74 -17.67 -11.13 2.57
CA PRO A 74 -18.57 -11.85 1.65
C PRO A 74 -18.58 -11.24 0.23
N PHE A 75 -18.30 -9.93 0.12
CA PHE A 75 -18.32 -9.23 -1.16
C PHE A 75 -16.96 -9.27 -1.87
N TYR A 76 -15.86 -9.27 -1.11
CA TYR A 76 -14.53 -9.12 -1.68
C TYR A 76 -13.75 -10.44 -1.80
N ASP A 77 -14.06 -11.44 -0.97
CA ASP A 77 -13.48 -12.79 -1.09
C ASP A 77 -13.66 -13.39 -2.51
N PRO A 78 -14.85 -13.31 -3.14
CA PRO A 78 -15.01 -13.78 -4.52
C PRO A 78 -14.14 -13.05 -5.53
N VAL A 79 -13.88 -11.74 -5.33
CA VAL A 79 -13.00 -10.96 -6.22
C VAL A 79 -11.57 -11.49 -6.17
N LYS A 80 -11.13 -12.00 -5.01
CA LYS A 80 -9.80 -12.58 -4.80
C LYS A 80 -9.73 -14.09 -5.02
N GLY A 81 -10.84 -14.72 -5.42
CA GLY A 81 -10.93 -16.16 -5.55
C GLY A 81 -10.67 -16.88 -4.23
N ILE A 82 -11.11 -16.28 -3.12
CA ILE A 82 -11.00 -16.85 -1.78
C ILE A 82 -12.27 -17.63 -1.50
N GLU A 83 -12.11 -18.89 -1.17
CA GLU A 83 -13.19 -19.80 -0.81
C GLU A 83 -12.88 -20.48 0.53
N PRO A 84 -13.91 -20.70 1.37
CA PRO A 84 -13.70 -21.44 2.62
C PRO A 84 -13.15 -22.84 2.33
N HIS A 85 -12.24 -23.32 3.15
CA HIS A 85 -11.80 -24.71 3.08
C HIS A 85 -13.00 -25.64 3.29
N ARG A 86 -13.01 -26.82 2.67
CA ARG A 86 -14.14 -27.75 2.69
C ARG A 86 -14.69 -28.02 4.10
N GLU A 87 -13.81 -28.27 5.03
CA GLU A 87 -14.18 -28.52 6.44
C GLU A 87 -14.78 -27.28 7.11
N THR A 88 -14.18 -26.11 6.83
CA THR A 88 -14.73 -24.82 7.28
C THR A 88 -16.10 -24.56 6.70
N GLN A 89 -16.31 -24.85 5.43
CA GLN A 89 -17.62 -24.70 4.79
C GLN A 89 -18.67 -25.62 5.41
N LEU A 90 -18.32 -26.87 5.68
CA LEU A 90 -19.20 -27.80 6.37
C LEU A 90 -19.60 -27.31 7.78
N TYR A 91 -18.62 -26.79 8.52
CA TYR A 91 -18.85 -26.21 9.84
C TYR A 91 -19.79 -25.00 9.79
N LEU A 92 -19.51 -24.05 8.89
CA LEU A 92 -20.31 -22.83 8.73
C LEU A 92 -21.74 -23.14 8.28
N THR A 93 -21.91 -24.05 7.32
CA THR A 93 -23.23 -24.46 6.83
C THR A 93 -24.05 -25.19 7.92
N ALA A 94 -23.41 -26.04 8.71
CA ALA A 94 -24.05 -26.68 9.83
C ALA A 94 -24.49 -25.67 10.90
N PHE A 95 -23.63 -24.69 11.18
CA PHE A 95 -23.97 -23.61 12.11
C PHE A 95 -25.14 -22.76 11.61
N GLU A 96 -25.18 -22.40 10.32
CA GLU A 96 -26.29 -21.64 9.74
C GLU A 96 -27.63 -22.41 9.85
N GLN A 97 -27.61 -23.72 9.63
CA GLN A 97 -28.80 -24.56 9.82
C GLN A 97 -29.25 -24.57 11.28
N LEU A 98 -28.30 -24.69 12.20
CA LEU A 98 -28.56 -24.64 13.63
C LEU A 98 -29.11 -23.26 14.05
N ASP A 99 -28.50 -22.18 13.60
CA ASP A 99 -28.91 -20.80 13.90
C ASP A 99 -30.34 -20.52 13.42
N ARG A 100 -30.71 -21.01 12.23
CA ARG A 100 -32.09 -20.88 11.71
C ARG A 100 -33.10 -21.64 12.59
N ALA A 101 -32.80 -22.89 12.96
CA ALA A 101 -33.69 -23.70 13.77
C ALA A 101 -33.87 -23.11 15.17
N LEU A 102 -32.79 -22.76 15.86
CA LEU A 102 -32.84 -22.17 17.19
C LEU A 102 -33.45 -20.76 17.21
N SER A 103 -33.29 -20.00 16.14
CA SER A 103 -33.94 -18.69 15.99
C SER A 103 -35.45 -18.81 15.72
N ALA A 104 -35.90 -19.93 15.18
CA ALA A 104 -37.31 -20.29 15.03
C ALA A 104 -37.89 -20.95 16.26
N GLU A 105 -37.14 -21.00 17.38
CA GLU A 105 -37.51 -21.69 18.63
C GLU A 105 -37.78 -23.21 18.46
N GLU A 106 -37.20 -23.81 17.42
CA GLU A 106 -37.28 -25.22 17.16
C GLU A 106 -36.29 -26.00 18.06
N SER A 107 -36.74 -27.09 18.64
CA SER A 107 -35.83 -28.02 19.32
C SER A 107 -35.06 -28.82 18.25
N ALA A 108 -33.76 -28.51 18.09
CA ALA A 108 -32.92 -29.08 17.04
C ALA A 108 -31.78 -29.95 17.62
N PRO A 109 -32.08 -31.06 18.35
CA PRO A 109 -31.06 -31.84 19.03
C PRO A 109 -30.03 -32.46 18.07
N GLU A 110 -30.45 -32.89 16.90
CA GLU A 110 -29.52 -33.46 15.90
C GLU A 110 -28.59 -32.44 15.31
N LEU A 111 -29.06 -31.22 15.03
CA LEU A 111 -28.20 -30.13 14.53
C LEU A 111 -27.20 -29.68 15.58
N ARG A 112 -27.60 -29.65 16.85
CA ARG A 112 -26.71 -29.37 17.97
C ARG A 112 -25.62 -30.43 18.13
N ARG A 113 -26.00 -31.71 18.11
CA ARG A 113 -25.04 -32.82 18.15
C ARG A 113 -24.05 -32.76 17.00
N ARG A 114 -24.55 -32.51 15.79
CA ARG A 114 -23.71 -32.36 14.60
C ARG A 114 -22.71 -31.21 14.76
N GLN A 115 -23.14 -30.05 15.27
CA GLN A 115 -22.25 -28.92 15.49
C GLN A 115 -21.18 -29.20 16.54
N VAL A 116 -21.54 -29.89 17.65
CA VAL A 116 -20.57 -30.34 18.66
C VAL A 116 -19.55 -31.31 18.04
N GLU A 117 -20.00 -32.26 17.23
CA GLU A 117 -19.12 -33.24 16.59
C GLU A 117 -18.15 -32.55 15.60
N LEU A 118 -18.63 -31.63 14.78
CA LEU A 118 -17.78 -30.84 13.89
C LEU A 118 -16.79 -29.97 14.68
N THR A 119 -17.17 -29.45 15.85
CA THR A 119 -16.24 -28.70 16.72
C THR A 119 -15.16 -29.62 17.29
N ARG A 120 -15.53 -30.86 17.72
CA ARG A 120 -14.54 -31.84 18.19
C ARG A 120 -13.58 -32.25 17.08
N GLN A 121 -14.10 -32.53 15.91
CA GLN A 121 -13.31 -32.87 14.74
C GLN A 121 -12.33 -31.76 14.37
N MET A 122 -12.79 -30.49 14.34
CA MET A 122 -11.95 -29.31 14.12
C MET A 122 -10.83 -29.21 15.18
N ILE A 123 -11.12 -29.55 16.45
CA ILE A 123 -10.12 -29.52 17.52
C ILE A 123 -9.06 -30.62 17.34
N ASP A 124 -9.49 -31.80 16.90
CA ASP A 124 -8.63 -32.99 16.73
C ASP A 124 -7.74 -32.87 15.48
N ASP A 125 -8.33 -32.52 14.34
CA ASP A 125 -7.67 -32.52 13.03
C ASP A 125 -6.87 -31.24 12.78
N ASN A 126 -7.15 -30.16 13.52
CA ASN A 126 -6.51 -28.85 13.39
C ASN A 126 -6.32 -28.38 11.94
N PRO A 127 -7.40 -28.05 11.23
CA PRO A 127 -7.33 -27.65 9.81
C PRO A 127 -6.58 -26.33 9.57
N PHE A 128 -6.19 -25.60 10.62
CA PHE A 128 -5.48 -24.34 10.56
C PHE A 128 -3.96 -24.51 10.44
N LEU A 129 -3.42 -25.73 10.60
CA LEU A 129 -1.97 -25.99 10.51
C LEU A 129 -1.37 -25.62 9.15
N ALA A 130 -2.11 -25.84 8.09
CA ALA A 130 -1.68 -25.54 6.72
C ALA A 130 -1.85 -24.07 6.34
N SER A 131 -2.56 -23.28 7.14
CA SER A 131 -2.81 -21.85 6.91
C SER A 131 -1.90 -20.99 7.79
N VAL A 132 -1.77 -19.70 7.44
CA VAL A 132 -0.98 -18.70 8.18
C VAL A 132 -1.44 -18.51 9.64
N GLY A 133 -2.46 -19.24 10.07
CA GLY A 133 -3.14 -19.08 11.36
C GLY A 133 -2.92 -20.21 12.36
N ALA A 134 -1.71 -20.78 12.49
CA ALA A 134 -1.44 -21.91 13.42
C ALA A 134 -1.93 -21.69 14.86
N GLY A 135 -1.96 -20.46 15.36
CA GLY A 135 -2.52 -20.11 16.68
C GLY A 135 -4.04 -19.90 16.72
N THR A 136 -4.73 -20.00 15.58
CA THR A 136 -6.18 -19.72 15.51
C THR A 136 -7.00 -20.75 16.28
N LEU A 137 -6.62 -22.03 16.19
CA LEU A 137 -7.30 -23.09 16.94
C LEU A 137 -7.21 -22.85 18.46
N GLU A 138 -6.04 -22.46 18.97
CA GLU A 138 -5.91 -22.17 20.39
C GLU A 138 -6.74 -20.95 20.83
N LYS A 139 -6.89 -19.94 19.96
CA LYS A 139 -7.81 -18.83 20.23
C LYS A 139 -9.27 -19.31 20.31
N ILE A 140 -9.70 -20.18 19.40
CA ILE A 140 -11.05 -20.77 19.42
C ILE A 140 -11.25 -21.56 20.71
N LYS A 141 -10.32 -22.47 21.05
CA LYS A 141 -10.36 -23.28 22.27
C LYS A 141 -10.42 -22.42 23.53
N ASN A 142 -9.61 -21.36 23.60
CA ASN A 142 -9.62 -20.45 24.74
C ASN A 142 -10.94 -19.71 24.88
N ARG A 143 -11.53 -19.23 23.76
CA ARG A 143 -12.83 -18.53 23.78
C ARG A 143 -13.96 -19.45 24.24
N LEU A 144 -13.99 -20.71 23.76
CA LEU A 144 -14.96 -21.70 24.20
C LEU A 144 -14.82 -21.98 25.69
N ARG A 145 -13.60 -22.23 26.19
CA ARG A 145 -13.32 -22.49 27.61
C ARG A 145 -13.72 -21.31 28.49
N GLN A 146 -13.33 -20.10 28.12
CA GLN A 146 -13.68 -18.89 28.87
C GLN A 146 -15.18 -18.61 28.92
N HIS A 147 -15.88 -18.87 27.82
CA HIS A 147 -17.34 -18.64 27.77
C HIS A 147 -18.13 -19.65 28.56
N ALA A 148 -17.71 -20.91 28.56
CA ALA A 148 -18.34 -21.98 29.31
C ALA A 148 -17.84 -22.13 30.76
N ASP A 149 -16.78 -21.43 31.12
CA ASP A 149 -16.04 -21.56 32.39
C ASP A 149 -15.61 -23.01 32.67
N LEU A 150 -15.03 -23.67 31.67
CA LEU A 150 -14.54 -25.04 31.70
C LEU A 150 -13.11 -25.15 31.18
N ASP A 151 -12.37 -26.13 31.70
CA ASP A 151 -10.98 -26.38 31.27
C ASP A 151 -10.86 -27.08 29.91
N SER A 152 -11.86 -27.93 29.58
CA SER A 152 -11.89 -28.70 28.33
C SER A 152 -12.67 -27.98 27.23
N SER A 153 -12.02 -27.64 26.12
CA SER A 153 -12.69 -27.00 24.99
C SER A 153 -13.72 -27.88 24.28
N LYS A 154 -13.55 -29.22 24.33
CA LYS A 154 -14.53 -30.18 23.78
C LYS A 154 -15.78 -30.22 24.63
N ASP A 155 -15.62 -30.27 25.96
CA ASP A 155 -16.74 -30.24 26.88
C ASP A 155 -17.44 -28.89 26.89
N SER A 156 -16.67 -27.78 26.78
CA SER A 156 -17.22 -26.44 26.60
C SER A 156 -18.17 -26.37 25.41
N SER A 157 -17.76 -26.90 24.26
CA SER A 157 -18.61 -26.87 23.06
C SER A 157 -19.90 -27.69 23.23
N ALA A 158 -19.85 -28.82 23.94
CA ALA A 158 -21.00 -29.64 24.24
C ALA A 158 -21.95 -28.97 25.25
N THR A 159 -21.39 -28.32 26.27
CA THR A 159 -22.14 -27.57 27.28
C THR A 159 -22.86 -26.38 26.70
N LEU A 160 -22.18 -25.54 25.91
CA LEU A 160 -22.76 -24.35 25.30
C LEU A 160 -23.95 -24.64 24.36
N LEU A 161 -24.02 -25.85 23.80
CA LEU A 161 -25.11 -26.30 22.93
C LEU A 161 -26.06 -27.29 23.63
N SER A 162 -25.92 -27.46 24.94
CA SER A 162 -26.83 -28.34 25.73
C SER A 162 -28.19 -27.68 25.98
N ASP A 163 -29.21 -28.51 26.26
CA ASP A 163 -30.55 -28.00 26.61
C ASP A 163 -30.53 -27.19 27.91
N ASP A 164 -29.73 -27.61 28.89
CA ASP A 164 -29.66 -26.97 30.19
C ASP A 164 -28.99 -25.56 30.08
N TRP A 165 -27.97 -25.42 29.25
CA TRP A 165 -27.31 -24.13 28.98
C TRP A 165 -28.25 -23.16 28.26
N LEU A 166 -28.90 -23.63 27.18
CA LEU A 166 -29.81 -22.82 26.37
C LEU A 166 -31.09 -22.40 27.08
N ARG A 167 -31.51 -23.13 28.11
CA ARG A 167 -32.63 -22.69 29.02
C ARG A 167 -32.22 -21.51 29.89
N GLN A 168 -30.95 -21.42 30.29
CA GLN A 168 -30.41 -20.36 31.14
C GLN A 168 -29.96 -19.15 30.31
N HIS A 169 -29.46 -19.39 29.09
CA HIS A 169 -28.91 -18.39 28.20
C HIS A 169 -29.69 -18.34 26.88
N PRO A 170 -30.49 -17.28 26.63
CA PRO A 170 -31.25 -17.17 25.39
C PRO A 170 -30.36 -17.25 24.15
N TRP A 171 -30.80 -18.01 23.13
CA TRP A 171 -30.01 -18.19 21.89
C TRP A 171 -29.52 -16.91 21.24
N GLN A 172 -30.31 -15.85 21.32
CA GLN A 172 -29.90 -14.54 20.76
C GLN A 172 -28.59 -13.99 21.36
N THR A 173 -28.33 -14.30 22.65
CA THR A 173 -27.09 -13.91 23.32
C THR A 173 -25.93 -14.83 22.91
N GLU A 174 -26.19 -16.14 22.92
CA GLU A 174 -25.23 -17.14 22.48
C GLU A 174 -24.87 -16.99 21.01
N ARG A 175 -25.84 -16.70 20.17
CA ARG A 175 -25.64 -16.37 18.76
C ARG A 175 -24.59 -15.26 18.55
N ARG A 176 -24.66 -14.20 19.36
CA ARG A 176 -23.67 -13.08 19.29
C ARG A 176 -22.27 -13.57 19.64
N PHE A 177 -22.12 -14.38 20.66
CA PHE A 177 -20.83 -14.99 21.00
C PHE A 177 -20.27 -15.78 19.81
N TRP A 178 -21.06 -16.70 19.24
CA TRP A 178 -20.63 -17.50 18.10
C TRP A 178 -20.28 -16.62 16.90
N GLN A 179 -21.15 -15.70 16.51
CA GLN A 179 -20.96 -14.83 15.34
C GLN A 179 -19.79 -13.86 15.47
N GLN A 180 -19.52 -13.35 16.64
CA GLN A 180 -18.49 -12.34 16.84
C GLN A 180 -17.14 -12.93 17.26
N GLN A 181 -17.15 -14.05 17.96
CA GLN A 181 -15.95 -14.58 18.58
C GLN A 181 -15.44 -15.88 17.97
N VAL A 182 -16.32 -16.77 17.53
CA VAL A 182 -15.92 -18.10 17.04
C VAL A 182 -15.89 -18.15 15.51
N LEU A 183 -17.01 -17.85 14.85
CA LEU A 183 -17.12 -17.98 13.40
C LEU A 183 -16.09 -17.15 12.60
N PRO A 184 -15.73 -15.91 12.99
CA PRO A 184 -14.70 -15.16 12.29
C PRO A 184 -13.32 -15.82 12.35
N LEU A 185 -13.04 -16.57 13.42
CA LEU A 185 -11.79 -17.36 13.52
C LEU A 185 -11.85 -18.60 12.65
N VAL A 186 -12.98 -19.32 12.65
CA VAL A 186 -13.18 -20.49 11.79
C VAL A 186 -13.06 -20.10 10.31
N SER A 187 -13.59 -18.96 9.92
CA SER A 187 -13.54 -18.43 8.55
C SER A 187 -12.14 -17.99 8.11
N THR A 188 -11.14 -17.96 9.02
CA THR A 188 -9.77 -17.68 8.60
C THR A 188 -9.14 -18.80 7.78
N ASN A 189 -9.65 -20.03 7.90
CA ASN A 189 -9.20 -21.16 7.11
C ASN A 189 -9.85 -21.15 5.72
N TYR A 190 -9.08 -20.82 4.72
CA TYR A 190 -9.54 -20.65 3.33
C TYR A 190 -8.50 -21.19 2.36
N TRP A 191 -8.91 -21.43 1.14
CA TRP A 191 -8.02 -21.66 0.01
C TRP A 191 -8.26 -20.60 -1.06
N ARG A 192 -7.29 -20.42 -1.94
CA ARG A 192 -7.44 -19.54 -3.10
C ARG A 192 -7.56 -20.37 -4.35
N SER A 193 -8.58 -20.07 -5.16
CA SER A 193 -8.72 -20.66 -6.48
C SER A 193 -7.51 -20.24 -7.35
N ILE A 194 -7.03 -21.18 -8.15
CA ILE A 194 -5.87 -21.01 -9.02
C ILE A 194 -6.34 -21.14 -10.46
N ASP A 195 -5.86 -20.26 -11.34
CA ASP A 195 -6.12 -20.34 -12.77
C ASP A 195 -5.31 -21.47 -13.43
N GLU A 196 -5.56 -21.73 -14.73
CA GLU A 196 -4.86 -22.75 -15.51
C GLU A 196 -3.34 -22.54 -15.57
N ASN A 197 -2.87 -21.32 -15.31
CA ASN A 197 -1.44 -20.98 -15.31
C ASN A 197 -0.80 -21.07 -13.91
N GLY A 198 -1.50 -21.61 -12.93
CA GLY A 198 -1.03 -21.72 -11.55
C GLY A 198 -0.99 -20.39 -10.76
N ARG A 199 -1.65 -19.36 -11.26
CA ARG A 199 -1.72 -18.06 -10.58
C ARG A 199 -2.99 -17.97 -9.75
N PRO A 200 -2.95 -17.35 -8.56
CA PRO A 200 -4.16 -17.11 -7.78
C PRO A 200 -5.16 -16.29 -8.57
N THR A 201 -6.40 -16.74 -8.61
CA THR A 201 -7.50 -16.02 -9.26
C THR A 201 -7.66 -14.64 -8.65
N ASP A 202 -7.71 -13.62 -9.48
CA ASP A 202 -7.90 -12.23 -9.09
C ASP A 202 -8.77 -11.54 -10.13
N HIS A 203 -10.00 -11.23 -9.77
CA HIS A 203 -10.95 -10.54 -10.64
C HIS A 203 -10.88 -9.01 -10.52
N PHE A 204 -10.04 -8.48 -9.65
CA PHE A 204 -9.85 -7.04 -9.47
C PHE A 204 -9.53 -6.33 -10.79
N TRP A 205 -8.71 -6.95 -11.65
CA TRP A 205 -8.30 -6.34 -12.91
C TRP A 205 -9.50 -6.01 -13.84
N ARG A 206 -10.58 -6.82 -13.80
CA ARG A 206 -11.79 -6.57 -14.60
C ARG A 206 -12.53 -5.35 -14.09
N LEU A 207 -12.67 -5.24 -12.77
CA LEU A 207 -13.31 -4.09 -12.13
C LEU A 207 -12.50 -2.81 -12.36
N ASP A 208 -11.18 -2.89 -12.21
CA ASP A 208 -10.26 -1.79 -12.43
C ASP A 208 -10.29 -1.32 -13.91
N LEU A 209 -10.25 -2.26 -14.86
CA LEU A 209 -10.31 -1.96 -16.29
C LEU A 209 -11.60 -1.22 -16.67
N LEU A 210 -12.75 -1.74 -16.25
CA LEU A 210 -14.05 -1.19 -16.63
C LEU A 210 -14.33 0.15 -15.95
N ALA A 211 -14.08 0.25 -14.65
CA ALA A 211 -14.44 1.43 -13.87
C ALA A 211 -13.41 2.57 -14.00
N PHE A 212 -12.12 2.28 -14.01
CA PHE A 212 -11.09 3.30 -13.90
C PHE A 212 -10.22 3.45 -15.14
N GLN A 213 -9.65 2.36 -15.64
CA GLN A 213 -8.69 2.45 -16.75
C GLN A 213 -9.36 2.97 -18.03
N SER A 214 -10.65 2.69 -18.25
CA SER A 214 -11.42 3.25 -19.38
C SER A 214 -11.49 4.78 -19.33
N VAL A 215 -11.73 5.35 -18.14
CA VAL A 215 -11.76 6.81 -17.93
C VAL A 215 -10.36 7.42 -18.11
N PHE A 216 -9.33 6.75 -17.59
CA PHE A 216 -7.95 7.22 -17.76
C PHE A 216 -7.50 7.16 -19.22
N LEU A 217 -7.84 6.10 -19.93
CA LEU A 217 -7.55 5.98 -21.36
C LEU A 217 -8.22 7.12 -22.14
N LEU A 218 -9.50 7.37 -21.87
CA LEU A 218 -10.24 8.48 -22.49
C LEU A 218 -9.55 9.83 -22.20
N ASP A 219 -9.19 10.10 -20.95
CA ASP A 219 -8.52 11.35 -20.57
C ASP A 219 -7.17 11.51 -21.27
N ILE A 220 -6.36 10.44 -21.33
CA ILE A 220 -5.06 10.45 -22.01
C ILE A 220 -5.24 10.72 -23.52
N LEU A 221 -6.20 10.07 -24.17
CA LEU A 221 -6.50 10.28 -25.58
C LEU A 221 -7.00 11.69 -25.85
N LEU A 222 -7.90 12.22 -25.04
CA LEU A 222 -8.40 13.60 -25.17
C LEU A 222 -7.27 14.62 -25.00
N ARG A 223 -6.37 14.41 -24.05
CA ARG A 223 -5.21 15.28 -23.85
C ARG A 223 -4.19 15.18 -24.98
N ALA A 224 -3.94 13.96 -25.48
CA ALA A 224 -3.07 13.74 -26.66
C ALA A 224 -3.64 14.40 -27.93
N ALA A 225 -4.93 14.23 -28.18
CA ALA A 225 -5.63 14.87 -29.29
C ALA A 225 -5.57 16.40 -29.22
N ARG A 226 -5.78 16.97 -28.03
CA ARG A 226 -5.64 18.43 -27.81
C ARG A 226 -4.21 18.90 -28.04
N LEU A 227 -3.20 18.16 -27.58
CA LEU A 227 -1.81 18.48 -27.79
C LEU A 227 -1.46 18.48 -29.28
N ARG A 228 -1.94 17.48 -30.03
CA ARG A 228 -1.77 17.39 -31.47
C ARG A 228 -2.42 18.56 -32.21
N ARG A 229 -3.62 18.99 -31.79
CA ARG A 229 -4.28 20.17 -32.39
C ARG A 229 -3.52 21.48 -32.13
N ARG A 230 -2.78 21.55 -31.00
CA ARG A 230 -2.00 22.78 -30.65
C ARG A 230 -0.64 22.83 -31.32
N ILE A 231 -0.07 21.71 -31.68
CA ILE A 231 1.27 21.62 -32.29
C ILE A 231 1.12 20.97 -33.66
N PRO A 232 1.07 21.76 -34.74
CA PRO A 232 1.02 21.22 -36.10
C PRO A 232 2.22 20.34 -36.40
N GLY A 233 1.99 19.18 -37.04
CA GLY A 233 3.05 18.22 -37.38
C GLY A 233 3.40 17.20 -36.28
N LEU A 234 2.81 17.31 -35.07
CA LEU A 234 3.04 16.31 -34.03
C LEU A 234 2.30 15.00 -34.36
N SER A 235 3.05 13.88 -34.40
CA SER A 235 2.46 12.55 -34.57
C SER A 235 1.69 12.11 -33.34
N TRP A 236 0.76 11.16 -33.49
CA TRP A 236 0.05 10.56 -32.35
C TRP A 236 1.00 9.91 -31.35
N GLN A 237 1.99 9.17 -31.85
CA GLN A 237 3.03 8.56 -31.01
C GLN A 237 3.80 9.60 -30.20
N GLY A 238 4.21 10.70 -30.86
CA GLY A 238 4.90 11.80 -30.17
C GLY A 238 4.03 12.51 -29.12
N ALA A 239 2.71 12.59 -29.34
CA ALA A 239 1.77 13.15 -28.37
C ALA A 239 1.59 12.24 -27.16
N LEU A 240 1.52 10.91 -27.37
CA LEU A 240 1.41 9.92 -26.29
C LEU A 240 2.72 9.78 -25.51
N LEU A 241 3.86 9.73 -26.19
CA LEU A 241 5.17 9.65 -25.53
C LEU A 241 5.44 10.85 -24.61
N ARG A 242 4.94 12.02 -24.94
CA ARG A 242 5.03 13.19 -24.05
C ARG A 242 4.18 13.06 -22.77
N ARG A 243 3.38 12.00 -22.67
CA ARG A 243 2.53 11.68 -21.52
C ARG A 243 2.88 10.33 -20.89
N TRP A 244 4.13 9.95 -21.00
CA TRP A 244 4.62 8.70 -20.43
C TRP A 244 4.36 8.59 -18.91
N THR A 245 4.30 9.72 -18.18
CA THR A 245 4.01 9.78 -16.75
C THR A 245 2.56 9.32 -16.42
N ASP A 246 1.64 9.36 -17.40
CA ASP A 246 0.28 8.87 -17.26
C ASP A 246 0.15 7.36 -17.52
N LEU A 247 1.15 6.71 -18.15
CA LEU A 247 1.11 5.28 -18.48
C LEU A 247 0.88 4.36 -17.26
N PRO A 248 1.44 4.63 -16.06
CA PRO A 248 1.18 3.79 -14.90
C PRO A 248 -0.30 3.66 -14.54
N LEU A 249 -1.17 4.62 -14.91
CA LEU A 249 -2.61 4.51 -14.67
C LEU A 249 -3.27 3.38 -15.49
N LEU A 250 -2.68 3.03 -16.64
CA LEU A 250 -3.20 2.01 -17.55
C LEU A 250 -2.57 0.64 -17.32
N LEU A 251 -1.48 0.55 -16.55
CA LEU A 251 -0.80 -0.72 -16.32
C LEU A 251 -1.58 -1.59 -15.33
N PRO A 252 -1.88 -2.85 -15.68
CA PRO A 252 -2.53 -3.79 -14.76
C PRO A 252 -1.57 -4.36 -13.70
N PHE A 253 -0.27 -4.30 -13.98
CA PHE A 253 0.81 -4.71 -13.08
C PHE A 253 1.52 -3.47 -12.51
N TRP A 254 2.30 -3.63 -11.43
CA TRP A 254 2.96 -2.55 -10.71
C TRP A 254 2.00 -1.40 -10.33
N ARG A 255 0.83 -1.77 -9.85
CA ARG A 255 -0.27 -0.83 -9.54
C ARG A 255 0.12 0.30 -8.58
N TRP A 256 1.13 0.08 -7.74
CA TRP A 256 1.67 1.09 -6.84
C TRP A 256 2.32 2.29 -7.57
N LEU A 257 2.79 2.10 -8.82
CA LEU A 257 3.32 3.21 -9.64
C LEU A 257 2.25 4.27 -9.96
N ARG A 258 0.97 3.95 -9.81
CA ARG A 258 -0.13 4.92 -10.00
C ARG A 258 -0.05 6.09 -9.01
N LEU A 259 0.69 5.95 -7.91
CA LEU A 259 0.93 7.05 -6.98
C LEU A 259 1.49 8.29 -7.69
N VAL A 260 2.42 8.11 -8.63
CA VAL A 260 3.08 9.22 -9.33
C VAL A 260 2.07 10.08 -10.12
N PRO A 261 1.31 9.54 -11.08
CA PRO A 261 0.35 10.35 -11.83
C PRO A 261 -0.81 10.85 -10.97
N VAL A 262 -1.18 10.16 -9.89
CA VAL A 262 -2.22 10.66 -8.96
C VAL A 262 -1.76 11.91 -8.25
N VAL A 263 -0.54 11.92 -7.68
CA VAL A 263 0.03 13.09 -7.02
C VAL A 263 0.16 14.26 -8.00
N GLU A 264 0.63 14.01 -9.23
CA GLU A 264 0.72 15.05 -10.26
C GLU A 264 -0.68 15.63 -10.60
N ARG A 265 -1.70 14.79 -10.74
CA ARG A 265 -3.07 15.24 -11.05
C ARG A 265 -3.70 16.02 -9.91
N LEU A 266 -3.49 15.63 -8.67
CA LEU A 266 -3.95 16.37 -7.48
C LEU A 266 -3.32 17.77 -7.42
N GLN A 267 -2.03 17.88 -7.74
CA GLN A 267 -1.34 19.17 -7.78
C GLN A 267 -1.83 20.05 -8.94
N VAL A 268 -2.00 19.48 -10.15
CA VAL A 268 -2.46 20.23 -11.33
C VAL A 268 -3.90 20.70 -11.19
N SER A 269 -4.77 19.90 -10.56
CA SER A 269 -6.17 20.26 -10.30
C SER A 269 -6.32 21.34 -9.22
N GLY A 270 -5.23 21.63 -8.47
CA GLY A 270 -5.25 22.57 -7.36
C GLY A 270 -5.99 22.08 -6.11
N LEU A 271 -6.28 20.75 -6.03
CA LEU A 271 -6.94 20.17 -4.86
C LEU A 271 -5.96 20.02 -3.69
N VAL A 272 -4.71 19.70 -3.96
CA VAL A 272 -3.65 19.56 -2.94
C VAL A 272 -2.38 20.25 -3.42
N ASN A 273 -1.73 20.98 -2.53
CA ASN A 273 -0.43 21.60 -2.81
C ASN A 273 0.69 20.74 -2.20
N PHE A 274 1.43 20.04 -3.06
CA PHE A 274 2.57 19.22 -2.67
C PHE A 274 3.92 19.96 -2.77
N GLU A 275 3.93 21.25 -3.09
CA GLU A 275 5.16 22.04 -3.18
C GLU A 275 6.04 21.95 -1.90
N PRO A 276 5.49 22.05 -0.67
CA PRO A 276 6.28 21.93 0.54
C PRO A 276 6.93 20.55 0.69
N LEU A 277 6.17 19.49 0.43
CA LEU A 277 6.66 18.11 0.52
C LEU A 277 7.74 17.85 -0.54
N ARG A 278 7.50 18.30 -1.77
CA ARG A 278 8.47 18.20 -2.86
C ARG A 278 9.79 18.92 -2.53
N ALA A 279 9.71 20.09 -1.91
CA ALA A 279 10.89 20.85 -1.48
C ALA A 279 11.69 20.07 -0.43
N VAL A 280 11.04 19.43 0.54
CA VAL A 280 11.70 18.61 1.56
C VAL A 280 12.35 17.37 0.92
N VAL A 281 11.62 16.64 0.10
CA VAL A 281 12.13 15.43 -0.57
C VAL A 281 13.30 15.77 -1.49
N SER A 282 13.20 16.85 -2.29
CA SER A 282 14.27 17.23 -3.19
C SER A 282 15.54 17.66 -2.45
N ARG A 283 15.41 18.36 -1.32
CA ARG A 283 16.55 18.71 -0.46
C ARG A 283 17.19 17.45 0.12
N GLY A 284 16.41 16.50 0.62
CA GLY A 284 16.92 15.23 1.13
C GLY A 284 17.67 14.42 0.07
N VAL A 285 17.12 14.30 -1.14
CA VAL A 285 17.77 13.59 -2.26
C VAL A 285 19.07 14.32 -2.68
N VAL A 286 19.03 15.65 -2.80
CA VAL A 286 20.22 16.43 -3.14
C VAL A 286 21.29 16.30 -2.05
N SER A 287 20.89 16.30 -0.78
CA SER A 287 21.83 16.11 0.34
C SER A 287 22.50 14.73 0.30
N LEU A 288 21.74 13.67 0.06
CA LEU A 288 22.28 12.31 -0.07
C LEU A 288 23.28 12.21 -1.24
N LEU A 289 22.88 12.70 -2.41
CA LEU A 289 23.76 12.71 -3.59
C LEU A 289 25.00 13.57 -3.39
N ALA A 290 24.87 14.70 -2.68
CA ALA A 290 26.00 15.57 -2.41
C ALA A 290 27.04 14.91 -1.52
N VAL A 291 26.63 14.11 -0.51
CA VAL A 291 27.53 13.35 0.34
C VAL A 291 28.31 12.31 -0.47
N GLU A 292 27.62 11.50 -1.29
CA GLU A 292 28.26 10.50 -2.14
C GLU A 292 29.22 11.13 -3.18
N LEU A 293 28.79 12.22 -3.82
CA LEU A 293 29.64 12.93 -4.77
C LEU A 293 30.87 13.53 -4.09
N PHE A 294 30.71 14.07 -2.86
CA PHE A 294 31.83 14.62 -2.11
C PHE A 294 32.85 13.53 -1.76
N GLU A 295 32.39 12.35 -1.34
CA GLU A 295 33.24 11.21 -1.04
C GLU A 295 34.06 10.78 -2.27
N VAL A 296 33.40 10.63 -3.43
CA VAL A 296 34.07 10.26 -4.67
C VAL A 296 35.08 11.34 -5.11
N LEU A 297 34.72 12.62 -5.01
CA LEU A 297 35.60 13.72 -5.32
C LEU A 297 36.79 13.80 -4.37
N ALA A 298 36.59 13.58 -3.07
CA ALA A 298 37.66 13.55 -2.09
C ALA A 298 38.66 12.42 -2.40
N LEU A 299 38.17 11.21 -2.71
CA LEU A 299 39.03 10.10 -3.13
C LEU A 299 39.81 10.42 -4.41
N GLN A 300 39.19 11.00 -5.42
CA GLN A 300 39.84 11.39 -6.65
C GLN A 300 40.92 12.51 -6.45
N LEU A 301 40.64 13.44 -5.53
CA LEU A 301 41.61 14.44 -5.15
C LEU A 301 42.83 13.84 -4.43
N VAL A 302 42.60 12.91 -3.52
CA VAL A 302 43.65 12.19 -2.81
C VAL A 302 44.50 11.39 -3.81
N ASP A 303 43.88 10.62 -4.70
CA ASP A 303 44.56 9.83 -5.72
C ASP A 303 45.34 10.74 -6.70
N GLY A 304 44.73 11.85 -7.12
CA GLY A 304 45.40 12.86 -7.94
C GLY A 304 46.62 13.49 -7.26
N ALA A 305 46.47 13.82 -5.97
CA ALA A 305 47.58 14.35 -5.16
C ALA A 305 48.72 13.32 -4.98
N GLN A 306 48.36 12.07 -4.70
CA GLN A 306 49.34 10.96 -4.61
C GLN A 306 50.05 10.73 -5.95
N GLY A 307 49.33 10.78 -7.05
CA GLY A 307 49.88 10.67 -8.41
C GLY A 307 50.86 11.82 -8.73
N LEU A 308 50.54 13.03 -8.30
CA LEU A 308 51.44 14.18 -8.41
C LEU A 308 52.71 13.99 -7.59
N ILE A 309 52.60 13.56 -6.33
CA ILE A 309 53.75 13.35 -5.40
C ILE A 309 54.64 12.23 -5.91
N ARG A 310 54.05 11.14 -6.42
CA ARG A 310 54.79 9.98 -6.96
C ARG A 310 55.38 10.17 -8.33
N SER A 311 55.04 11.28 -9.02
CA SER A 311 55.53 11.51 -10.39
C SER A 311 57.02 11.82 -10.37
N PRO A 312 57.85 11.16 -11.20
CA PRO A 312 59.30 11.42 -11.26
C PRO A 312 59.67 12.80 -11.80
N HIS A 313 58.69 13.56 -12.27
CA HIS A 313 58.88 14.92 -12.81
C HIS A 313 58.68 16.03 -11.78
N TRP A 314 58.29 15.69 -10.56
CA TRP A 314 58.07 16.67 -9.49
C TRP A 314 59.28 17.57 -9.19
N PRO A 315 60.50 17.03 -9.08
CA PRO A 315 61.69 17.90 -8.85
C PRO A 315 62.00 18.82 -9.99
N ARG A 316 61.66 18.45 -11.24
CA ARG A 316 61.85 19.31 -12.42
C ARG A 316 60.81 20.44 -12.46
N ARG A 317 59.56 20.18 -12.06
CA ARG A 317 58.52 21.21 -12.01
C ARG A 317 58.78 22.23 -10.90
N ILE A 318 59.25 21.81 -9.75
CA ILE A 318 59.63 22.75 -8.66
C ILE A 318 60.81 23.63 -9.10
N ARG A 319 61.82 23.08 -9.79
CA ARG A 319 62.92 23.88 -10.35
C ARG A 319 62.44 24.88 -11.41
N ALA A 320 61.48 24.47 -12.24
CA ALA A 320 60.91 25.36 -13.26
C ALA A 320 60.08 26.48 -12.64
N LEU A 321 59.32 26.20 -11.57
CA LEU A 321 58.61 27.25 -10.80
C LEU A 321 59.55 28.20 -10.09
N ARG A 322 60.73 27.73 -9.68
CA ARG A 322 61.75 28.58 -9.02
C ARG A 322 62.56 29.42 -10.03
N SER A 323 62.57 29.03 -11.31
CA SER A 323 63.24 29.75 -12.38
C SER A 323 62.33 30.74 -13.15
N HIS A 324 61.03 30.65 -12.97
CA HIS A 324 60.12 31.70 -13.43
C HIS A 324 60.25 32.87 -12.47
N GLN A 325 60.83 33.92 -12.96
CA GLN A 325 60.83 35.27 -12.39
C GLN A 325 59.41 35.49 -11.77
N THR A 326 59.41 35.93 -10.52
CA THR A 326 58.21 36.46 -9.89
C THR A 326 57.48 37.34 -10.86
N VAL A 327 56.38 36.86 -11.43
CA VAL A 327 55.42 37.73 -12.07
C VAL A 327 54.94 38.63 -10.96
N THR A 328 55.47 39.85 -10.91
CA THR A 328 54.94 40.89 -10.06
C THR A 328 53.49 41.05 -10.48
N ILE A 329 52.58 40.55 -9.66
CA ILE A 329 51.17 40.85 -9.79
C ILE A 329 51.03 42.32 -9.43
N ASN A 330 51.31 43.15 -10.38
CA ASN A 330 51.16 44.61 -10.27
C ASN A 330 49.74 44.96 -10.76
N ASN A 331 48.72 44.26 -10.32
CA ASN A 331 47.36 44.58 -10.63
C ASN A 331 46.56 44.67 -9.35
N GLU A 332 46.85 45.71 -8.55
CA GLU A 332 46.02 46.05 -7.37
C GLU A 332 44.53 46.14 -7.74
N ARG A 333 44.23 46.46 -8.99
CA ARG A 333 42.84 46.53 -9.49
C ARG A 333 42.14 45.18 -9.55
N GLU A 334 42.80 44.10 -9.98
CA GLU A 334 42.19 42.76 -10.06
C GLU A 334 42.02 42.13 -8.66
N LEU A 335 42.96 42.38 -7.74
CA LEU A 335 42.83 41.95 -6.36
C LEU A 335 41.68 42.66 -5.62
N VAL A 336 41.53 43.96 -5.86
CA VAL A 336 40.42 44.75 -5.32
C VAL A 336 39.09 44.33 -5.94
N GLU A 337 39.05 43.94 -7.20
CA GLU A 337 37.83 43.45 -7.85
C GLU A 337 37.45 42.05 -7.34
N LEU A 338 38.41 41.15 -7.13
CA LEU A 338 38.17 39.84 -6.52
C LEU A 338 37.70 39.99 -5.07
N LEU A 339 38.29 40.85 -4.27
CA LEU A 339 37.85 41.14 -2.91
C LEU A 339 36.48 41.81 -2.86
N ARG A 340 36.14 42.61 -3.85
CA ARG A 340 34.80 43.23 -3.97
C ARG A 340 33.71 42.22 -4.32
N ILE A 341 34.04 41.19 -5.09
CA ILE A 341 33.10 40.13 -5.49
C ILE A 341 32.94 39.09 -4.37
N TRP A 342 34.02 38.73 -3.66
CA TRP A 342 34.03 37.65 -2.69
C TRP A 342 33.88 38.12 -1.23
N GLY A 343 34.24 39.42 -0.96
CA GLY A 343 34.12 39.98 0.40
C GLY A 343 32.70 39.91 1.00
N PRO A 344 31.62 40.24 0.25
CA PRO A 344 30.25 40.12 0.79
C PRO A 344 29.80 38.69 0.99
N LEU A 345 30.42 37.68 0.34
CA LEU A 345 30.08 36.26 0.47
C LEU A 345 30.74 35.61 1.71
N LEU A 346 31.82 36.22 2.23
CA LEU A 346 32.57 35.72 3.40
C LEU A 346 32.20 36.43 4.70
N LEU A 347 31.42 37.51 4.65
CA LEU A 347 31.04 38.31 5.82
C LEU A 347 29.55 38.19 6.20
N ASN A 348 28.80 37.33 5.52
CA ASN A 348 27.39 37.06 5.82
C ASN A 348 27.19 35.62 6.28
N ASP A 349 27.80 35.27 7.43
CA ASP A 349 27.40 34.18 8.31
C ASP A 349 27.03 34.76 9.67
#